data_c04bdb396505fa048656c57d9f86f55a
#
_entry.id   c04bdb396505fa048656c57d9f86f55a
#
_cell.length_a   1.000
_cell.length_b   1.000
_cell.length_c   1.000
_cell.angle_alpha   90.00
_cell.angle_beta   90.00
_cell.angle_gamma   90.00
#
_symmetry.space_group_name_H-M   'P 1'
#
loop_
_entity.id
_entity.type
_entity.pdbx_description
1 polymer ?
#
loop_
_entity_poly.entity_id
_entity_poly.type
_entity_poly.pdbx_seq_one_letter_code
_entity_poly.pdbx_strand_id
1 'polypeptide(L)'
;MADREHVLKLLGGEIGTPHVAETRTDATRPLENGSLHTLSLRLSDGADAPAYLLRPPGVGPAPAILYCHAHGNRYDIGRDELIAGRPALTAPYAPDLAARGYAVLCVEMPCFGARADISESAEAKARLWRGTTLFGRMLAEQVAALDWLTALPDIDADRIAALGISMGGTLAWWMAAIDPRIRAAVSLCCLADMECLIANDAHDGHGQYMTVPGLLAHAATGQVAGLAAPRPQLHCVGLADWSTPEPCFDAARRDLEAAYDAGGAPGAVEFHVEPETGHAETPAMRARVLDFLDRRLSGSPPTLG
;
A
#
# COMPACT_ATOMS: atom_id res chain seq x y z
N MET A 1 11.79 19.10 5.85
CA MET A 1 11.60 17.72 5.34
C MET A 1 11.11 16.86 6.48
N ALA A 2 10.16 15.94 6.23
CA ALA A 2 9.72 14.97 7.24
C ALA A 2 10.92 14.14 7.74
N ASP A 3 10.91 13.82 9.03
CA ASP A 3 11.89 12.91 9.64
C ASP A 3 11.27 11.53 9.78
N ARG A 4 11.85 10.55 9.09
CA ARG A 4 11.34 9.16 9.10
C ARG A 4 11.29 8.56 10.50
N GLU A 5 12.33 8.77 11.32
CA GLU A 5 12.38 8.21 12.68
C GLU A 5 11.26 8.80 13.54
N HIS A 6 11.01 10.08 13.40
CA HIS A 6 9.91 10.74 14.12
C HIS A 6 8.55 10.25 13.65
N VAL A 7 8.33 10.11 12.34
CA VAL A 7 7.09 9.54 11.76
C VAL A 7 6.83 8.11 12.28
N LEU A 8 7.87 7.27 12.34
CA LEU A 8 7.75 5.91 12.89
C LEU A 8 7.33 5.92 14.37
N LYS A 9 7.84 6.86 15.18
CA LYS A 9 7.42 7.02 16.58
C LYS A 9 5.95 7.42 16.71
N LEU A 10 5.46 8.33 15.86
CA LEU A 10 4.06 8.76 15.85
C LEU A 10 3.10 7.63 15.47
N LEU A 11 3.53 6.65 14.68
CA LEU A 11 2.75 5.46 14.36
C LEU A 11 2.57 4.51 15.57
N GLY A 12 3.26 4.74 16.68
CA GLY A 12 3.13 3.97 17.92
C GLY A 12 4.25 2.98 18.17
N GLY A 13 5.35 3.02 17.40
CA GLY A 13 6.56 2.24 17.64
C GLY A 13 6.44 0.72 17.39
N GLU A 14 5.37 0.27 16.75
CA GLU A 14 5.16 -1.16 16.44
C GLU A 14 5.92 -1.64 15.19
N ILE A 15 6.37 -0.72 14.32
CA ILE A 15 7.07 -1.05 13.07
C ILE A 15 8.36 -1.82 13.38
N GLY A 16 8.51 -3.02 12.77
CA GLY A 16 9.65 -3.91 12.97
C GLY A 16 9.59 -4.75 14.24
N THR A 17 8.51 -4.65 15.06
CA THR A 17 8.33 -5.47 16.26
C THR A 17 7.67 -6.83 15.97
N PRO A 18 6.49 -6.91 15.32
CA PRO A 18 5.96 -8.20 14.93
C PRO A 18 6.77 -8.78 13.77
N HIS A 19 7.00 -10.09 13.79
CA HIS A 19 7.52 -10.86 12.68
C HIS A 19 6.66 -12.10 12.47
N VAL A 20 6.71 -12.69 11.28
CA VAL A 20 6.00 -13.95 11.00
C VAL A 20 6.73 -15.08 11.70
N ALA A 21 6.13 -15.60 12.79
CA ALA A 21 6.69 -16.68 13.60
C ALA A 21 6.36 -18.07 13.01
N GLU A 22 5.20 -18.20 12.37
CA GLU A 22 4.75 -19.44 11.77
C GLU A 22 3.97 -19.16 10.49
N THR A 23 4.13 -20.00 9.49
CA THR A 23 3.40 -19.94 8.22
C THR A 23 2.77 -21.29 7.94
N ARG A 24 1.45 -21.27 7.63
CA ARG A 24 0.73 -22.44 7.14
C ARG A 24 0.10 -22.13 5.79
N THR A 25 0.26 -23.06 4.85
CA THR A 25 -0.49 -23.04 3.59
C THR A 25 -1.78 -23.83 3.79
N ASP A 26 -2.91 -23.15 3.80
CA ASP A 26 -4.23 -23.73 4.05
C ASP A 26 -4.80 -24.37 2.77
N ALA A 27 -4.53 -23.76 1.61
CA ALA A 27 -4.94 -24.26 0.31
C ALA A 27 -4.01 -23.78 -0.79
N THR A 28 -3.94 -24.56 -1.87
CA THR A 28 -3.29 -24.14 -3.12
C THR A 28 -4.22 -24.46 -4.27
N ARG A 29 -4.47 -23.50 -5.14
CA ARG A 29 -5.25 -23.69 -6.36
C ARG A 29 -4.46 -23.24 -7.58
N PRO A 30 -4.53 -23.99 -8.71
CA PRO A 30 -3.94 -23.54 -9.96
C PRO A 30 -4.70 -22.33 -10.51
N LEU A 31 -3.96 -21.45 -11.19
CA LEU A 31 -4.47 -20.36 -12.01
C LEU A 31 -3.97 -20.55 -13.44
N GLU A 32 -4.53 -19.83 -14.40
CA GLU A 32 -4.06 -19.85 -15.79
C GLU A 32 -2.56 -19.53 -15.87
N ASN A 33 -2.12 -18.53 -15.10
CA ASN A 33 -0.74 -18.09 -15.05
C ASN A 33 -0.16 -18.25 -13.63
N GLY A 34 0.02 -19.52 -13.18
CA GLY A 34 0.66 -19.80 -11.89
C GLY A 34 -0.24 -20.50 -10.87
N SER A 35 -0.08 -20.16 -9.60
CA SER A 35 -0.85 -20.72 -8.49
C SER A 35 -1.17 -19.68 -7.43
N LEU A 36 -2.33 -19.83 -6.77
CA LEU A 36 -2.72 -19.04 -5.61
C LEU A 36 -2.64 -19.90 -4.36
N HIS A 37 -1.88 -19.43 -3.38
CA HIS A 37 -1.75 -20.03 -2.06
C HIS A 37 -2.54 -19.21 -1.05
N THR A 38 -3.46 -19.85 -0.33
CA THR A 38 -4.11 -19.28 0.85
C THR A 38 -3.22 -19.57 2.04
N LEU A 39 -2.82 -18.53 2.76
CA LEU A 39 -1.88 -18.60 3.86
C LEU A 39 -2.51 -18.13 5.17
N SER A 40 -2.11 -18.76 6.26
CA SER A 40 -2.22 -18.25 7.62
C SER A 40 -0.83 -17.87 8.09
N LEU A 41 -0.58 -16.57 8.30
CA LEU A 41 0.64 -16.06 8.90
C LEU A 41 0.37 -15.78 10.38
N ARG A 42 1.05 -16.49 11.26
CA ARG A 42 1.00 -16.24 12.71
C ARG A 42 2.13 -15.30 13.07
N LEU A 43 1.79 -14.14 13.62
CA LEU A 43 2.77 -13.17 14.08
C LEU A 43 3.31 -13.50 15.47
N SER A 44 4.49 -13.01 15.80
CA SER A 44 5.18 -13.27 17.07
C SER A 44 4.44 -12.78 18.31
N ASP A 45 3.52 -11.83 18.15
CA ASP A 45 2.63 -11.33 19.22
C ASP A 45 1.33 -12.14 19.34
N GLY A 46 1.19 -13.21 18.55
CA GLY A 46 0.06 -14.11 18.57
C GLY A 46 -1.11 -13.70 17.67
N ALA A 47 -1.01 -12.60 16.93
CA ALA A 47 -2.04 -12.23 15.96
C ALA A 47 -1.98 -13.12 14.71
N ASP A 48 -3.14 -13.42 14.13
CA ASP A 48 -3.23 -14.06 12.82
C ASP A 48 -3.38 -13.00 11.73
N ALA A 49 -2.57 -13.13 10.68
CA ALA A 49 -2.61 -12.31 9.48
C ALA A 49 -2.82 -13.22 8.25
N PRO A 50 -4.08 -13.58 7.92
CA PRO A 50 -4.38 -14.38 6.75
C PRO A 50 -3.92 -13.66 5.48
N ALA A 51 -3.38 -14.41 4.50
CA ALA A 51 -2.86 -13.79 3.28
C ALA A 51 -3.13 -14.64 2.04
N TYR A 52 -3.03 -14.01 0.87
CA TYR A 52 -2.88 -14.68 -0.41
C TYR A 52 -1.46 -14.46 -0.93
N LEU A 53 -0.82 -15.54 -1.38
CA LEU A 53 0.40 -15.49 -2.16
C LEU A 53 0.12 -16.07 -3.55
N LEU A 54 0.17 -15.21 -4.56
CA LEU A 54 0.16 -15.62 -5.94
C LEU A 54 1.61 -15.88 -6.37
N ARG A 55 1.87 -17.03 -6.99
CA ARG A 55 3.16 -17.39 -7.58
C ARG A 55 3.02 -17.53 -9.07
N PRO A 56 3.79 -16.77 -9.88
CA PRO A 56 3.77 -16.90 -11.33
C PRO A 56 4.37 -18.25 -11.76
N PRO A 57 4.14 -18.69 -13.00
CA PRO A 57 4.83 -19.84 -13.55
C PRO A 57 6.30 -19.48 -13.80
N GLY A 58 7.18 -20.46 -13.69
CA GLY A 58 8.61 -20.27 -13.99
C GLY A 58 9.54 -20.85 -12.94
N VAL A 59 10.83 -20.78 -13.23
CA VAL A 59 11.91 -21.19 -12.35
C VAL A 59 12.81 -19.98 -12.08
N GLY A 60 13.12 -19.72 -10.82
CA GLY A 60 13.97 -18.62 -10.39
C GLY A 60 13.21 -17.52 -9.64
N PRO A 61 13.95 -16.56 -9.05
CA PRO A 61 13.37 -15.51 -8.26
C PRO A 61 12.51 -14.56 -9.11
N ALA A 62 11.24 -14.42 -8.76
CA ALA A 62 10.30 -13.52 -9.42
C ALA A 62 10.28 -12.14 -8.74
N PRO A 63 10.11 -11.04 -9.49
CA PRO A 63 9.77 -9.75 -8.90
C PRO A 63 8.42 -9.86 -8.20
N ALA A 64 8.22 -9.06 -7.13
CA ALA A 64 7.04 -9.19 -6.30
C ALA A 64 6.28 -7.88 -6.10
N ILE A 65 4.97 -8.02 -5.89
CA ILE A 65 4.06 -6.94 -5.54
C ILE A 65 3.48 -7.20 -4.14
N LEU A 66 3.69 -6.24 -3.23
CA LEU A 66 2.92 -6.15 -2.01
C LEU A 66 1.62 -5.44 -2.35
N TYR A 67 0.54 -6.20 -2.52
CA TYR A 67 -0.77 -5.67 -2.85
C TYR A 67 -1.52 -5.33 -1.57
N CYS A 68 -1.87 -4.07 -1.40
CA CYS A 68 -2.63 -3.58 -0.27
C CYS A 68 -4.09 -3.37 -0.68
N HIS A 69 -5.03 -4.09 -0.04
CA HIS A 69 -6.45 -3.97 -0.34
C HIS A 69 -7.06 -2.67 0.19
N ALA A 70 -8.16 -2.24 -0.41
CA ALA A 70 -8.85 -1.03 -0.05
C ALA A 70 -9.86 -1.21 1.09
N HIS A 71 -10.33 -0.07 1.61
CA HIS A 71 -11.39 0.04 2.62
C HIS A 71 -12.79 0.00 1.99
N GLY A 72 -13.18 1.10 1.33
CA GLY A 72 -14.45 1.27 0.61
C GLY A 72 -15.69 0.98 1.43
N ASN A 73 -15.63 1.06 2.78
CA ASN A 73 -16.68 0.66 3.72
C ASN A 73 -17.16 -0.80 3.52
N ARG A 74 -16.33 -1.64 2.91
CA ARG A 74 -16.59 -3.05 2.63
C ARG A 74 -15.64 -3.90 3.45
N TYR A 75 -15.96 -4.01 4.73
CA TYR A 75 -15.18 -4.80 5.69
C TYR A 75 -15.17 -6.31 5.38
N ASP A 76 -16.10 -6.76 4.56
CA ASP A 76 -16.26 -8.14 4.12
C ASP A 76 -15.35 -8.56 2.96
N ILE A 77 -14.74 -7.63 2.22
CA ILE A 77 -13.93 -7.94 1.02
C ILE A 77 -12.49 -8.28 1.40
N GLY A 78 -11.79 -7.37 2.11
CA GLY A 78 -10.40 -7.57 2.51
C GLY A 78 -9.48 -8.00 1.36
N ARG A 79 -8.63 -9.00 1.63
CA ARG A 79 -7.67 -9.57 0.66
C ARG A 79 -8.33 -10.19 -0.57
N ASP A 80 -9.61 -10.54 -0.51
CA ASP A 80 -10.36 -11.10 -1.64
C ASP A 80 -10.42 -10.13 -2.81
N GLU A 81 -10.21 -8.82 -2.56
CA GLU A 81 -10.06 -7.81 -3.61
C GLU A 81 -9.03 -8.21 -4.68
N LEU A 82 -7.91 -8.83 -4.30
CA LEU A 82 -6.87 -9.24 -5.24
C LEU A 82 -7.41 -10.20 -6.31
N ILE A 83 -8.32 -11.12 -5.91
CA ILE A 83 -8.78 -12.23 -6.76
C ILE A 83 -10.21 -12.08 -7.26
N ALA A 84 -11.03 -11.30 -6.59
CA ALA A 84 -12.44 -11.07 -6.93
C ALA A 84 -12.70 -9.62 -7.39
N GLY A 85 -11.77 -8.69 -7.11
CA GLY A 85 -11.95 -7.26 -7.38
C GLY A 85 -12.92 -6.58 -6.42
N ARG A 86 -13.31 -5.37 -6.77
CA ARG A 86 -14.32 -4.56 -6.10
C ARG A 86 -14.93 -3.55 -7.08
N PRO A 87 -16.06 -2.90 -6.74
CA PRO A 87 -16.71 -1.93 -7.65
C PRO A 87 -15.82 -0.77 -8.12
N ALA A 88 -14.83 -0.37 -7.32
CA ALA A 88 -13.88 0.70 -7.66
C ALA A 88 -12.73 0.26 -8.59
N LEU A 89 -12.61 -1.03 -8.89
CA LEU A 89 -11.60 -1.57 -9.79
C LEU A 89 -12.25 -2.01 -11.11
N THR A 90 -11.54 -1.87 -12.21
CA THR A 90 -11.99 -2.35 -13.53
C THR A 90 -12.03 -3.87 -13.60
N ALA A 91 -11.14 -4.55 -12.89
CA ALA A 91 -11.06 -6.00 -12.74
C ALA A 91 -10.16 -6.37 -11.54
N PRO A 92 -10.16 -7.64 -11.07
CA PRO A 92 -9.14 -8.13 -10.14
C PRO A 92 -7.73 -7.96 -10.70
N TYR A 93 -6.75 -7.66 -9.83
CA TYR A 93 -5.35 -7.51 -10.27
C TYR A 93 -4.60 -8.84 -10.45
N ALA A 94 -5.05 -9.91 -9.79
CA ALA A 94 -4.34 -11.19 -9.82
C ALA A 94 -4.05 -11.72 -11.23
N PRO A 95 -5.00 -11.74 -12.20
CA PRO A 95 -4.72 -12.25 -13.54
C PRO A 95 -3.66 -11.42 -14.28
N ASP A 96 -3.74 -10.09 -14.22
CA ASP A 96 -2.81 -9.22 -14.94
C ASP A 96 -1.39 -9.29 -14.39
N LEU A 97 -1.25 -9.35 -13.05
CA LEU A 97 0.05 -9.45 -12.39
C LEU A 97 0.69 -10.83 -12.60
N ALA A 98 -0.11 -11.92 -12.51
CA ALA A 98 0.36 -13.27 -12.79
C ALA A 98 0.85 -13.42 -14.25
N ALA A 99 0.10 -12.89 -15.22
CA ALA A 99 0.48 -12.95 -16.63
C ALA A 99 1.79 -12.20 -16.93
N ARG A 100 2.18 -11.25 -16.07
CA ARG A 100 3.45 -10.50 -16.16
C ARG A 100 4.60 -11.14 -15.38
N GLY A 101 4.35 -12.29 -14.74
CA GLY A 101 5.37 -13.00 -13.99
C GLY A 101 5.66 -12.41 -12.61
N TYR A 102 4.75 -11.63 -12.03
CA TYR A 102 4.89 -11.12 -10.67
C TYR A 102 4.36 -12.13 -9.64
N ALA A 103 5.14 -12.35 -8.57
CA ALA A 103 4.59 -12.86 -7.33
C ALA A 103 3.79 -11.76 -6.64
N VAL A 104 2.68 -12.10 -5.98
CA VAL A 104 1.85 -11.08 -5.30
C VAL A 104 1.49 -11.55 -3.91
N LEU A 105 1.86 -10.78 -2.91
CA LEU A 105 1.41 -10.99 -1.53
C LEU A 105 0.32 -9.98 -1.18
N CYS A 106 -0.84 -10.46 -0.73
CA CYS A 106 -1.91 -9.63 -0.20
C CYS A 106 -2.29 -10.13 1.20
N VAL A 107 -1.99 -9.32 2.21
CA VAL A 107 -2.29 -9.62 3.62
C VAL A 107 -3.63 -9.01 4.00
N GLU A 108 -4.44 -9.77 4.77
CA GLU A 108 -5.67 -9.29 5.37
C GLU A 108 -5.38 -8.24 6.43
N MET A 109 -5.86 -7.01 6.21
CA MET A 109 -5.71 -5.95 7.22
C MET A 109 -6.56 -6.23 8.46
N PRO A 110 -6.15 -5.76 9.65
CA PRO A 110 -7.01 -5.73 10.83
C PRO A 110 -8.39 -5.13 10.51
N CYS A 111 -9.43 -5.70 11.05
CA CYS A 111 -10.84 -5.29 10.89
C CYS A 111 -11.47 -5.62 9.52
N PHE A 112 -10.77 -6.33 8.63
CA PHE A 112 -11.31 -6.68 7.30
C PHE A 112 -11.35 -8.19 7.07
N GLY A 113 -12.21 -8.62 6.14
CA GLY A 113 -12.31 -9.99 5.67
C GLY A 113 -12.45 -11.00 6.81
N ALA A 114 -11.52 -11.94 6.88
CA ALA A 114 -11.49 -12.95 7.95
C ALA A 114 -11.18 -12.38 9.35
N ARG A 115 -10.89 -11.07 9.46
CA ARG A 115 -10.58 -10.35 10.71
C ARG A 115 -11.62 -9.26 11.03
N ALA A 116 -12.80 -9.31 10.43
CA ALA A 116 -13.88 -8.33 10.60
C ALA A 116 -14.71 -8.54 11.89
N ASP A 117 -14.29 -9.43 12.79
CA ASP A 117 -14.88 -9.68 14.09
C ASP A 117 -14.71 -8.50 15.07
N ILE A 118 -13.72 -7.64 14.83
CA ILE A 118 -13.50 -6.41 15.58
C ILE A 118 -13.77 -5.21 14.66
N SER A 119 -14.63 -4.27 15.11
CA SER A 119 -14.89 -3.06 14.33
C SER A 119 -13.68 -2.12 14.30
N GLU A 120 -13.43 -1.48 13.18
CA GLU A 120 -12.35 -0.50 12.99
C GLU A 120 -12.40 0.60 14.07
N SER A 121 -13.59 1.16 14.33
CA SER A 121 -13.76 2.21 15.34
C SER A 121 -13.37 1.73 16.74
N ALA A 122 -13.71 0.49 17.12
CA ALA A 122 -13.33 -0.06 18.42
C ALA A 122 -11.83 -0.27 18.52
N GLU A 123 -11.21 -0.87 17.49
CA GLU A 123 -9.79 -1.14 17.47
C GLU A 123 -8.96 0.16 17.41
N ALA A 124 -9.35 1.13 16.56
CA ALA A 124 -8.68 2.43 16.48
C ALA A 124 -8.69 3.14 17.84
N LYS A 125 -9.85 3.23 18.50
CA LYS A 125 -9.96 3.84 19.83
C LYS A 125 -9.14 3.11 20.89
N ALA A 126 -9.18 1.78 20.89
CA ALA A 126 -8.43 0.97 21.87
C ALA A 126 -6.92 1.19 21.73
N ARG A 127 -6.43 1.30 20.50
CA ARG A 127 -5.01 1.59 20.22
C ARG A 127 -4.61 2.99 20.64
N LEU A 128 -5.41 4.01 20.31
CA LEU A 128 -5.15 5.39 20.75
C LEU A 128 -5.06 5.49 22.28
N TRP A 129 -5.95 4.81 23.02
CA TRP A 129 -5.87 4.74 24.48
C TRP A 129 -4.57 4.11 25.01
N ARG A 130 -3.97 3.21 24.24
CA ARG A 130 -2.71 2.53 24.57
C ARG A 130 -1.47 3.25 24.07
N GLY A 131 -1.63 4.41 23.40
CA GLY A 131 -0.52 5.18 22.82
C GLY A 131 0.02 4.63 21.52
N THR A 132 -0.74 3.75 20.84
CA THR A 132 -0.42 3.23 19.49
C THR A 132 -1.50 3.64 18.50
N THR A 133 -1.36 3.30 17.21
CA THR A 133 -2.35 3.62 16.19
C THR A 133 -2.76 2.36 15.42
N LEU A 134 -4.00 2.33 14.90
CA LEU A 134 -4.43 1.24 14.02
C LEU A 134 -3.63 1.26 12.72
N PHE A 135 -3.30 2.45 12.23
CA PHE A 135 -2.48 2.59 11.03
C PHE A 135 -1.06 2.05 11.22
N GLY A 136 -0.44 2.37 12.37
CA GLY A 136 0.86 1.81 12.75
C GLY A 136 0.83 0.28 12.81
N ARG A 137 -0.25 -0.30 13.34
CA ARG A 137 -0.44 -1.75 13.35
C ARG A 137 -0.56 -2.33 11.95
N MET A 138 -1.36 -1.74 11.07
CA MET A 138 -1.50 -2.18 9.67
C MET A 138 -0.15 -2.16 8.96
N LEU A 139 0.63 -1.08 9.10
CA LEU A 139 1.96 -0.97 8.51
C LEU A 139 2.95 -1.97 9.12
N ALA A 140 2.91 -2.19 10.44
CA ALA A 140 3.79 -3.16 11.11
C ALA A 140 3.55 -4.59 10.59
N GLU A 141 2.30 -4.97 10.38
CA GLU A 141 1.95 -6.28 9.79
C GLU A 141 2.40 -6.40 8.33
N GLN A 142 2.32 -5.30 7.54
CA GLN A 142 2.85 -5.28 6.18
C GLN A 142 4.37 -5.40 6.15
N VAL A 143 5.09 -4.76 7.09
CA VAL A 143 6.56 -4.91 7.23
C VAL A 143 6.91 -6.35 7.60
N ALA A 144 6.21 -6.95 8.57
CA ALA A 144 6.42 -8.34 8.94
C ALA A 144 6.18 -9.33 7.78
N ALA A 145 5.13 -9.07 6.99
CA ALA A 145 4.84 -9.86 5.80
C ALA A 145 5.87 -9.64 4.68
N LEU A 146 6.39 -8.44 4.54
CA LEU A 146 7.49 -8.13 3.61
C LEU A 146 8.79 -8.82 4.03
N ASP A 147 9.11 -8.86 5.32
CA ASP A 147 10.26 -9.62 5.87
C ASP A 147 10.16 -11.10 5.48
N TRP A 148 8.98 -11.66 5.68
CA TRP A 148 8.71 -13.05 5.31
C TRP A 148 8.80 -13.27 3.79
N LEU A 149 8.22 -12.39 2.99
CA LEU A 149 8.23 -12.47 1.53
C LEU A 149 9.64 -12.43 0.97
N THR A 150 10.47 -11.50 1.45
CA THR A 150 11.86 -11.33 0.98
C THR A 150 12.78 -12.48 1.37
N ALA A 151 12.40 -13.29 2.35
CA ALA A 151 13.15 -14.49 2.76
C ALA A 151 12.81 -15.74 1.91
N LEU A 152 11.80 -15.67 1.04
CA LEU A 152 11.45 -16.79 0.17
C LEU A 152 12.45 -16.93 -0.98
N PRO A 153 12.96 -18.13 -1.28
CA PRO A 153 14.02 -18.35 -2.27
C PRO A 153 13.59 -18.09 -3.72
N ASP A 154 12.29 -18.07 -3.98
CA ASP A 154 11.67 -17.83 -5.28
C ASP A 154 11.22 -16.38 -5.48
N ILE A 155 11.59 -15.47 -4.56
CA ILE A 155 11.30 -14.04 -4.64
C ILE A 155 12.60 -13.25 -4.85
N ASP A 156 12.57 -12.31 -5.78
CA ASP A 156 13.65 -11.34 -5.96
C ASP A 156 13.45 -10.15 -5.00
N ALA A 157 14.17 -10.16 -3.89
CA ALA A 157 14.06 -9.15 -2.85
C ALA A 157 14.49 -7.73 -3.30
N ASP A 158 15.21 -7.61 -4.40
CA ASP A 158 15.60 -6.33 -4.97
C ASP A 158 14.58 -5.75 -5.95
N ARG A 159 13.52 -6.49 -6.29
CA ARG A 159 12.49 -6.08 -7.24
C ARG A 159 11.09 -6.20 -6.63
N ILE A 160 10.82 -5.38 -5.60
CA ILE A 160 9.53 -5.36 -4.91
C ILE A 160 8.86 -3.99 -5.06
N ALA A 161 7.60 -3.98 -5.47
CA ALA A 161 6.76 -2.78 -5.45
C ALA A 161 5.56 -2.96 -4.52
N ALA A 162 4.99 -1.83 -4.07
CA ALA A 162 3.70 -1.78 -3.39
C ALA A 162 2.64 -1.21 -4.33
N LEU A 163 1.43 -1.76 -4.29
CA LEU A 163 0.30 -1.37 -5.14
C LEU A 163 -1.00 -1.40 -4.36
N GLY A 164 -1.85 -0.40 -4.54
CA GLY A 164 -3.22 -0.44 -4.02
C GLY A 164 -4.07 0.74 -4.45
N ILE A 165 -5.37 0.65 -4.16
CA ILE A 165 -6.36 1.71 -4.37
C ILE A 165 -6.93 2.17 -3.03
N SER A 166 -7.28 3.46 -2.88
CA SER A 166 -7.90 4.02 -1.68
C SER A 166 -7.02 3.77 -0.43
N MET A 167 -7.53 3.15 0.64
CA MET A 167 -6.72 2.71 1.78
C MET A 167 -5.49 1.91 1.33
N GLY A 168 -5.66 1.01 0.37
CA GLY A 168 -4.54 0.23 -0.16
C GLY A 168 -3.48 1.10 -0.84
N GLY A 169 -3.91 2.13 -1.57
CA GLY A 169 -3.01 3.12 -2.16
C GLY A 169 -2.28 3.95 -1.10
N THR A 170 -2.98 4.32 -0.02
CA THR A 170 -2.37 4.97 1.14
C THR A 170 -1.31 4.09 1.77
N LEU A 171 -1.62 2.82 2.04
CA LEU A 171 -0.63 1.87 2.55
C LEU A 171 0.55 1.68 1.60
N ALA A 172 0.32 1.63 0.29
CA ALA A 172 1.38 1.42 -0.70
C ALA A 172 2.45 2.53 -0.66
N TRP A 173 2.05 3.80 -0.70
CA TRP A 173 3.02 4.89 -0.62
C TRP A 173 3.62 5.06 0.78
N TRP A 174 2.85 4.75 1.86
CA TRP A 174 3.41 4.71 3.21
C TRP A 174 4.46 3.61 3.36
N MET A 175 4.23 2.41 2.82
CA MET A 175 5.22 1.35 2.81
C MET A 175 6.50 1.80 2.10
N ALA A 176 6.40 2.49 0.96
CA ALA A 176 7.57 3.06 0.31
C ALA A 176 8.26 4.15 1.17
N ALA A 177 7.49 4.97 1.89
CA ALA A 177 8.05 5.99 2.78
C ALA A 177 8.87 5.41 3.94
N ILE A 178 8.41 4.29 4.53
CA ILE A 178 8.99 3.71 5.74
C ILE A 178 9.98 2.56 5.48
N ASP A 179 9.86 1.83 4.38
CA ASP A 179 10.70 0.65 4.09
C ASP A 179 11.44 0.79 2.76
N PRO A 180 12.80 0.81 2.76
CA PRO A 180 13.59 1.01 1.56
C PRO A 180 13.56 -0.20 0.59
N ARG A 181 13.08 -1.36 1.00
CA ARG A 181 12.95 -2.54 0.14
C ARG A 181 11.80 -2.39 -0.87
N ILE A 182 10.84 -1.52 -0.62
CA ILE A 182 9.83 -1.14 -1.62
C ILE A 182 10.51 -0.25 -2.66
N ARG A 183 10.84 -0.82 -3.81
CA ARG A 183 11.58 -0.15 -4.89
C ARG A 183 10.74 0.78 -5.73
N ALA A 184 9.43 0.54 -5.76
CA ALA A 184 8.46 1.41 -6.43
C ALA A 184 7.11 1.36 -5.71
N ALA A 185 6.33 2.42 -5.76
CA ALA A 185 4.97 2.42 -5.22
C ALA A 185 3.96 2.94 -6.25
N VAL A 186 2.79 2.31 -6.25
CA VAL A 186 1.66 2.73 -7.08
C VAL A 186 0.45 2.93 -6.18
N SER A 187 -0.13 4.11 -6.25
CA SER A 187 -1.33 4.43 -5.50
C SER A 187 -2.43 5.00 -6.40
N LEU A 188 -3.64 4.54 -6.19
CA LEU A 188 -4.82 5.01 -6.89
C LEU A 188 -5.79 5.64 -5.89
N CYS A 189 -6.37 6.81 -6.25
CA CYS A 189 -7.49 7.45 -5.54
C CYS A 189 -7.23 7.70 -4.03
N CYS A 190 -6.05 8.23 -3.65
CA CYS A 190 -5.75 8.37 -2.22
C CYS A 190 -4.75 9.47 -1.83
N LEU A 191 -4.15 10.20 -2.77
CA LEU A 191 -3.17 11.23 -2.44
C LEU A 191 -3.87 12.57 -2.22
N ALA A 192 -4.11 12.92 -0.96
CA ALA A 192 -4.67 14.22 -0.57
C ALA A 192 -4.01 14.72 0.70
N ASP A 193 -3.80 16.03 0.82
CA ASP A 193 -3.25 16.63 2.01
C ASP A 193 -4.29 16.65 3.15
N MET A 194 -3.91 16.06 4.28
CA MET A 194 -4.83 15.88 5.41
C MET A 194 -5.24 17.19 6.07
N GLU A 195 -4.34 18.17 6.16
CA GLU A 195 -4.70 19.49 6.72
C GLU A 195 -5.73 20.21 5.82
N CYS A 196 -5.55 20.09 4.49
CA CYS A 196 -6.52 20.59 3.53
C CYS A 196 -7.88 19.87 3.65
N LEU A 197 -7.89 18.53 3.82
CA LEU A 197 -9.11 17.77 4.05
C LEU A 197 -9.85 18.24 5.31
N ILE A 198 -9.12 18.45 6.41
CA ILE A 198 -9.67 18.97 7.68
C ILE A 198 -10.26 20.36 7.48
N ALA A 199 -9.54 21.27 6.83
CA ALA A 199 -9.97 22.64 6.60
C ALA A 199 -11.25 22.74 5.72
N ASN A 200 -11.57 21.70 4.97
CA ASN A 200 -12.74 21.62 4.07
C ASN A 200 -13.81 20.62 4.54
N ASP A 201 -13.76 20.15 5.78
CA ASP A 201 -14.68 19.13 6.34
C ASP A 201 -14.75 17.82 5.51
N ALA A 202 -13.74 17.53 4.70
CA ALA A 202 -13.68 16.37 3.82
C ALA A 202 -13.03 15.14 4.49
N HIS A 203 -12.40 15.31 5.65
CA HIS A 203 -11.69 14.24 6.36
C HIS A 203 -12.63 13.22 7.01
N ASP A 204 -13.86 13.59 7.39
CA ASP A 204 -14.80 12.72 8.11
C ASP A 204 -15.28 11.52 7.25
N GLY A 205 -15.19 11.64 5.92
CA GLY A 205 -15.49 10.54 5.00
C GLY A 205 -14.40 9.45 4.95
N HIS A 206 -13.24 9.70 5.52
CA HIS A 206 -12.13 8.73 5.57
C HIS A 206 -12.23 7.82 6.79
N GLY A 207 -11.68 6.59 6.67
CA GLY A 207 -11.69 5.62 7.77
C GLY A 207 -10.84 6.08 8.98
N GLN A 208 -11.27 5.70 10.17
CA GLN A 208 -10.55 6.02 11.41
C GLN A 208 -9.16 5.38 11.47
N TYR A 209 -8.92 4.34 10.66
CA TYR A 209 -7.66 3.61 10.62
C TYR A 209 -6.45 4.52 10.43
N MET A 210 -6.57 5.57 9.60
CA MET A 210 -5.46 6.44 9.22
C MET A 210 -5.18 7.58 10.23
N THR A 211 -5.84 7.59 11.38
CA THR A 211 -5.61 8.60 12.42
C THR A 211 -4.26 8.39 13.11
N VAL A 212 -3.33 9.33 12.88
CA VAL A 212 -2.00 9.34 13.51
C VAL A 212 -1.87 10.64 14.31
N PRO A 213 -2.07 10.60 15.64
CA PRO A 213 -2.05 11.79 16.49
C PRO A 213 -0.72 12.55 16.38
N GLY A 214 -0.81 13.87 16.19
CA GLY A 214 0.35 14.74 16.13
C GLY A 214 1.09 14.76 14.80
N LEU A 215 0.74 13.93 13.81
CA LEU A 215 1.45 13.86 12.53
C LEU A 215 1.53 15.24 11.84
N LEU A 216 0.41 15.94 11.76
CA LEU A 216 0.31 17.23 11.05
C LEU A 216 1.10 18.37 11.72
N ALA A 217 1.47 18.21 13.00
CA ALA A 217 2.39 19.16 13.66
C ALA A 217 3.85 19.01 13.17
N HIS A 218 4.17 17.93 12.46
CA HIS A 218 5.53 17.58 12.06
C HIS A 218 5.72 17.42 10.55
N ALA A 219 4.71 16.95 9.83
CA ALA A 219 4.80 16.71 8.40
C ALA A 219 3.43 16.78 7.71
N ALA A 220 3.37 17.39 6.53
CA ALA A 220 2.26 17.31 5.61
C ALA A 220 2.26 15.98 4.88
N THR A 221 1.11 15.59 4.29
CA THR A 221 0.95 14.30 3.59
C THR A 221 1.99 14.10 2.48
N GLY A 222 2.18 15.10 1.61
CA GLY A 222 3.16 15.02 0.52
C GLY A 222 4.60 14.91 1.01
N GLN A 223 4.93 15.52 2.16
CA GLN A 223 6.26 15.40 2.77
C GLN A 223 6.52 13.98 3.30
N VAL A 224 5.50 13.33 3.88
CA VAL A 224 5.63 11.92 4.32
C VAL A 224 5.81 11.00 3.11
N ALA A 225 4.98 11.15 2.06
CA ALA A 225 5.14 10.38 0.83
C ALA A 225 6.51 10.61 0.17
N GLY A 226 7.05 11.83 0.29
CA GLY A 226 8.37 12.23 -0.17
C GLY A 226 9.55 11.55 0.52
N LEU A 227 9.36 10.91 1.68
CA LEU A 227 10.39 10.09 2.33
C LEU A 227 10.83 8.89 1.48
N ALA A 228 10.05 8.52 0.48
CA ALA A 228 10.41 7.48 -0.48
C ALA A 228 11.47 7.93 -1.50
N ALA A 229 11.67 9.23 -1.72
CA ALA A 229 12.62 9.73 -2.70
C ALA A 229 14.04 9.16 -2.47
N PRO A 230 14.78 8.80 -3.51
CA PRO A 230 14.50 8.96 -4.95
C PRO A 230 13.74 7.79 -5.60
N ARG A 231 13.19 6.85 -4.83
CA ARG A 231 12.51 5.66 -5.36
C ARG A 231 11.21 6.04 -6.07
N PRO A 232 10.91 5.45 -7.26
CA PRO A 232 9.80 5.88 -8.08
C PRO A 232 8.43 5.65 -7.45
N GLN A 233 7.54 6.62 -7.66
CA GLN A 233 6.12 6.54 -7.31
C GLN A 233 5.23 6.91 -8.52
N LEU A 234 4.07 6.24 -8.64
CA LEU A 234 2.98 6.62 -9.53
C LEU A 234 1.72 6.86 -8.72
N HIS A 235 1.11 8.02 -8.91
CA HIS A 235 -0.18 8.37 -8.32
C HIS A 235 -1.23 8.57 -9.42
N CYS A 236 -2.28 7.74 -9.42
CA CYS A 236 -3.43 7.87 -10.31
C CYS A 236 -4.59 8.52 -9.55
N VAL A 237 -5.10 9.64 -10.05
CA VAL A 237 -6.08 10.47 -9.34
C VAL A 237 -7.20 10.91 -10.28
N GLY A 238 -8.44 10.77 -9.83
CA GLY A 238 -9.61 11.39 -10.44
C GLY A 238 -9.94 12.69 -9.71
N LEU A 239 -10.10 13.81 -10.42
CA LEU A 239 -10.39 15.10 -9.78
C LEU A 239 -11.85 15.25 -9.34
N ALA A 240 -12.75 14.37 -9.80
CA ALA A 240 -14.12 14.29 -9.30
C ALA A 240 -14.25 13.32 -8.10
N ASP A 241 -13.13 12.82 -7.56
CA ASP A 241 -13.11 11.95 -6.38
C ASP A 241 -13.37 12.76 -5.10
N TRP A 242 -14.46 12.43 -4.41
CA TRP A 242 -14.83 13.06 -3.14
C TRP A 242 -13.78 12.90 -2.04
N SER A 243 -12.98 11.82 -2.10
CA SER A 243 -11.97 11.51 -1.09
C SER A 243 -10.63 12.21 -1.34
N THR A 244 -10.42 12.72 -2.54
CA THR A 244 -9.21 13.45 -2.95
C THR A 244 -9.57 14.74 -3.71
N PRO A 245 -10.29 15.70 -3.07
CA PRO A 245 -10.63 16.96 -3.71
C PRO A 245 -9.41 17.64 -4.33
N GLU A 246 -9.59 18.21 -5.52
CA GLU A 246 -8.50 18.79 -6.31
C GLU A 246 -7.57 19.72 -5.51
N PRO A 247 -8.05 20.68 -4.69
CA PRO A 247 -7.16 21.53 -3.90
C PRO A 247 -6.28 20.74 -2.90
N CYS A 248 -6.81 19.63 -2.34
CA CYS A 248 -6.10 18.82 -1.36
C CYS A 248 -5.12 17.85 -2.06
N PHE A 249 -5.47 17.38 -3.25
CA PHE A 249 -4.52 16.68 -4.12
C PHE A 249 -3.36 17.61 -4.53
N ASP A 250 -3.64 18.81 -5.00
CA ASP A 250 -2.63 19.77 -5.43
C ASP A 250 -1.68 20.18 -4.29
N ALA A 251 -2.18 20.29 -3.06
CA ALA A 251 -1.35 20.56 -1.89
C ALA A 251 -0.37 19.40 -1.64
N ALA A 252 -0.87 18.16 -1.58
CA ALA A 252 -0.05 16.97 -1.40
C ALA A 252 0.95 16.78 -2.54
N ARG A 253 0.52 17.01 -3.78
CA ARG A 253 1.36 16.93 -4.98
C ARG A 253 2.54 17.89 -4.92
N ARG A 254 2.30 19.17 -4.61
CA ARG A 254 3.38 20.18 -4.51
C ARG A 254 4.45 19.80 -3.50
N ASP A 255 4.04 19.33 -2.31
CA ASP A 255 4.98 18.91 -1.28
C ASP A 255 5.76 17.67 -1.68
N LEU A 256 5.09 16.73 -2.36
CA LEU A 256 5.73 15.51 -2.86
C LEU A 256 6.74 15.82 -3.97
N GLU A 257 6.37 16.63 -4.96
CA GLU A 257 7.27 17.08 -6.03
C GLU A 257 8.49 17.81 -5.44
N ALA A 258 8.29 18.71 -4.48
CA ALA A 258 9.38 19.42 -3.80
C ALA A 258 10.35 18.48 -3.05
N ALA A 259 9.83 17.40 -2.46
CA ALA A 259 10.68 16.39 -1.81
C ALA A 259 11.53 15.61 -2.82
N TYR A 260 10.96 15.27 -3.98
CA TYR A 260 11.69 14.60 -5.07
C TYR A 260 12.71 15.51 -5.75
N ASP A 261 12.40 16.80 -5.92
CA ASP A 261 13.36 17.80 -6.40
C ASP A 261 14.56 17.92 -5.45
N ALA A 262 14.28 18.03 -4.14
CA ALA A 262 15.31 18.07 -3.12
C ALA A 262 16.13 16.77 -3.03
N GLY A 263 15.53 15.63 -3.36
CA GLY A 263 16.19 14.32 -3.46
C GLY A 263 16.96 14.10 -4.77
N GLY A 264 16.98 15.08 -5.68
CA GLY A 264 17.68 15.01 -6.96
C GLY A 264 17.05 14.07 -7.99
N ALA A 265 15.76 13.73 -7.84
CA ALA A 265 15.05 12.79 -8.69
C ALA A 265 13.66 13.28 -9.14
N PRO A 266 13.51 14.50 -9.70
CA PRO A 266 12.21 15.08 -10.02
C PRO A 266 11.36 14.23 -10.97
N GLY A 267 11.99 13.46 -11.86
CA GLY A 267 11.28 12.57 -12.80
C GLY A 267 10.91 11.20 -12.22
N ALA A 268 11.17 10.93 -10.95
CA ALA A 268 10.85 9.64 -10.33
C ALA A 268 9.44 9.60 -9.74
N VAL A 269 8.77 10.73 -9.53
CA VAL A 269 7.35 10.76 -9.21
C VAL A 269 6.53 11.08 -10.47
N GLU A 270 5.53 10.23 -10.72
CA GLU A 270 4.67 10.30 -11.90
C GLU A 270 3.21 10.46 -11.45
N PHE A 271 2.44 11.28 -12.18
CA PHE A 271 1.00 11.45 -11.93
C PHE A 271 0.21 11.11 -13.17
N HIS A 272 -0.90 10.40 -13.00
CA HIS A 272 -1.94 10.22 -14.00
C HIS A 272 -3.23 10.83 -13.45
N VAL A 273 -3.67 11.94 -14.04
CA VAL A 273 -4.81 12.72 -13.54
C VAL A 273 -5.93 12.71 -14.56
N GLU A 274 -7.12 12.36 -14.11
CA GLU A 274 -8.34 12.34 -14.92
C GLU A 274 -9.39 13.29 -14.34
N PRO A 275 -9.71 14.41 -15.02
CA PRO A 275 -10.55 15.47 -14.46
C PRO A 275 -11.98 15.04 -14.08
N GLU A 276 -12.58 14.13 -14.85
CA GLU A 276 -14.00 13.73 -14.69
C GLU A 276 -14.18 12.40 -13.92
N THR A 277 -13.10 11.78 -13.49
CA THR A 277 -13.14 10.48 -12.82
C THR A 277 -13.31 10.67 -11.32
N GLY A 278 -14.24 9.90 -10.73
CA GLY A 278 -14.48 9.81 -9.29
C GLY A 278 -13.55 8.80 -8.60
N HIS A 279 -14.04 8.24 -7.48
CA HIS A 279 -13.29 7.25 -6.68
C HIS A 279 -13.28 5.85 -7.34
N ALA A 280 -12.64 5.74 -8.49
CA ALA A 280 -12.58 4.49 -9.26
C ALA A 280 -11.36 4.46 -10.17
N GLU A 281 -10.88 3.25 -10.42
CA GLU A 281 -9.89 2.96 -11.44
C GLU A 281 -10.54 3.01 -12.82
N THR A 282 -9.86 3.61 -13.80
CA THR A 282 -10.24 3.54 -15.21
C THR A 282 -9.36 2.58 -15.99
N PRO A 283 -9.75 2.15 -17.20
CA PRO A 283 -8.87 1.36 -18.08
C PRO A 283 -7.54 2.06 -18.39
N ALA A 284 -7.55 3.40 -18.49
CA ALA A 284 -6.33 4.17 -18.74
C ALA A 284 -5.41 4.19 -17.52
N MET A 285 -5.96 4.38 -16.30
CA MET A 285 -5.20 4.24 -15.05
C MET A 285 -4.58 2.84 -14.94
N ARG A 286 -5.38 1.78 -15.20
CA ARG A 286 -4.87 0.40 -15.15
C ARG A 286 -3.73 0.15 -16.12
N ALA A 287 -3.86 0.59 -17.36
CA ALA A 287 -2.79 0.47 -18.35
C ALA A 287 -1.52 1.19 -17.88
N ARG A 288 -1.66 2.38 -17.28
CA ARG A 288 -0.55 3.16 -16.74
C ARG A 288 0.13 2.48 -15.56
N VAL A 289 -0.66 1.88 -14.65
CA VAL A 289 -0.15 1.09 -13.51
C VAL A 289 0.70 -0.07 -13.99
N LEU A 290 0.17 -0.87 -14.91
CA LEU A 290 0.86 -2.06 -15.41
C LEU A 290 2.14 -1.69 -16.17
N ASP A 291 2.10 -0.67 -17.04
CA ASP A 291 3.29 -0.14 -17.71
C ASP A 291 4.35 0.38 -16.73
N PHE A 292 3.93 1.10 -15.69
CA PHE A 292 4.86 1.59 -14.67
C PHE A 292 5.55 0.44 -13.93
N LEU A 293 4.80 -0.57 -13.49
CA LEU A 293 5.36 -1.75 -12.81
C LEU A 293 6.34 -2.49 -13.73
N ASP A 294 5.96 -2.70 -14.99
CA ASP A 294 6.82 -3.37 -15.98
C ASP A 294 8.14 -2.59 -16.16
N ARG A 295 8.10 -1.26 -16.29
CA ARG A 295 9.31 -0.43 -16.41
C ARG A 295 10.19 -0.42 -15.16
N ARG A 296 9.60 -0.56 -13.97
CA ARG A 296 10.33 -0.41 -12.70
C ARG A 296 10.82 -1.74 -12.12
N LEU A 297 10.19 -2.85 -12.49
CA LEU A 297 10.54 -4.19 -11.99
C LEU A 297 11.12 -5.11 -13.06
N SER A 298 11.08 -4.76 -14.36
CA SER A 298 11.74 -5.50 -15.43
C SER A 298 13.20 -5.04 -15.55
N GLY A 299 14.13 -5.95 -15.36
CA GLY A 299 15.57 -5.72 -15.58
C GLY A 299 16.41 -5.71 -14.30
N SER A 300 17.72 -5.78 -14.47
CA SER A 300 18.69 -5.66 -13.37
C SER A 300 18.53 -4.30 -12.67
N PRO A 301 18.66 -4.23 -11.34
CA PRO A 301 18.53 -2.98 -10.61
C PRO A 301 19.52 -1.95 -11.20
N PRO A 302 19.12 -0.66 -11.29
CA PRO A 302 20.07 0.38 -11.63
C PRO A 302 21.18 0.35 -10.58
N THR A 303 22.40 0.20 -11.01
CA THR A 303 23.60 0.37 -10.15
C THR A 303 23.53 1.78 -9.58
N LEU A 304 23.24 1.88 -8.28
CA LEU A 304 23.39 3.12 -7.55
C LEU A 304 24.88 3.48 -7.57
N GLY A 305 25.24 4.45 -8.40
CA GLY A 305 26.56 5.07 -8.44
C GLY A 305 26.74 6.06 -7.30
#